data_306359e2e9675e53883b19f3b40bd95c
#
_entry.id   306359e2e9675e53883b19f3b40bd95c
#
_cell.length_a   1.000
_cell.length_b   1.000
_cell.length_c   1.000
_cell.angle_alpha   90.00
_cell.angle_beta   90.00
_cell.angle_gamma   90.00
#
_symmetry.space_group_name_H-M   'P 1'
#
loop_
_entity.id
_entity.type
_entity.pdbx_description
1 polymer ?
#
loop_
_entity_poly.entity_id
_entity_poly.type
_entity_poly.pdbx_seq_one_letter_code
_entity_poly.pdbx_strand_id
1 'polypeptide(L)'
;ANSLDDLDLSRLMLLEEGHCLRDHALSACPVGERKNDHRLKASSLPTLIEMVSSDLGFTLLPEIALKNSMIHFNEEIAVKSIEAAPSRTLALVTRKSTPLQSEFDVILQILQKITAHLE
;
A
#
# COMPACT_ATOMS: atom_id res chain seq x y z
N ALA A 1 3.71 17.53 -12.74
CA ALA A 1 2.63 16.60 -12.44
C ALA A 1 3.24 15.21 -12.31
N ASN A 2 2.95 14.53 -11.21
CA ASN A 2 3.42 13.16 -11.00
C ASN A 2 2.29 12.22 -11.48
N SER A 3 2.20 12.05 -12.80
CA SER A 3 1.27 11.08 -13.39
C SER A 3 1.91 9.70 -13.45
N LEU A 4 1.13 8.66 -13.21
CA LEU A 4 1.53 7.27 -13.43
C LEU A 4 1.85 6.98 -14.91
N ASP A 5 1.28 7.77 -15.82
CA ASP A 5 1.48 7.62 -17.25
C ASP A 5 2.93 7.92 -17.70
N ASP A 6 3.67 8.67 -16.87
CA ASP A 6 5.07 9.03 -17.14
C ASP A 6 6.06 7.97 -16.65
N LEU A 7 5.59 6.91 -15.99
CA LEU A 7 6.43 5.87 -15.41
C LEU A 7 6.58 4.68 -16.35
N ASP A 8 7.79 4.14 -16.43
CA ASP A 8 8.03 2.86 -17.09
C ASP A 8 7.48 1.71 -16.25
N LEU A 9 6.23 1.33 -16.51
CA LEU A 9 5.53 0.29 -15.77
C LEU A 9 6.20 -1.09 -15.87
N SER A 10 7.16 -1.29 -16.77
CA SER A 10 7.96 -2.53 -16.83
C SER A 10 8.87 -2.67 -15.61
N ARG A 11 9.22 -1.56 -14.96
CA ARG A 11 10.03 -1.50 -13.74
C ARG A 11 9.21 -1.49 -12.45
N LEU A 12 7.90 -1.59 -12.54
CA LEU A 12 7.03 -1.69 -11.35
C LEU A 12 7.23 -3.02 -10.65
N MET A 13 7.62 -2.97 -9.39
CA MET A 13 7.77 -4.14 -8.52
C MET A 13 6.57 -4.27 -7.60
N LEU A 14 6.12 -5.48 -7.37
CA LEU A 14 4.92 -5.81 -6.63
C LEU A 14 5.22 -6.84 -5.54
N LEU A 15 4.35 -6.87 -4.53
CA LEU A 15 4.29 -8.00 -3.61
C LEU A 15 3.75 -9.25 -4.30
N GLU A 16 4.06 -10.42 -3.74
CA GLU A 16 3.55 -11.71 -4.19
C GLU A 16 2.00 -11.76 -4.16
N GLU A 17 1.43 -12.71 -4.88
CA GLU A 17 -0.01 -12.94 -4.87
C GLU A 17 -0.54 -13.21 -3.47
N GLY A 18 -1.78 -12.81 -3.20
CA GLY A 18 -2.41 -12.91 -1.88
C GLY A 18 -2.19 -11.71 -0.96
N HIS A 19 -1.31 -10.77 -1.32
CA HIS A 19 -1.15 -9.51 -0.58
C HIS A 19 -2.13 -8.45 -1.09
N CYS A 20 -2.95 -7.90 -0.20
CA CYS A 20 -3.93 -6.85 -0.56
C CYS A 20 -3.28 -5.59 -1.15
N LEU A 21 -2.04 -5.28 -0.79
CA LEU A 21 -1.28 -4.18 -1.37
C LEU A 21 -0.94 -4.42 -2.85
N ARG A 22 -0.76 -5.67 -3.27
CA ARG A 22 -0.58 -6.01 -4.67
C ARG A 22 -1.82 -5.64 -5.49
N ASP A 23 -2.99 -6.10 -5.05
CA ASP A 23 -4.26 -5.83 -5.75
C ASP A 23 -4.56 -4.34 -5.80
N HIS A 24 -4.23 -3.62 -4.73
CA HIS A 24 -4.39 -2.17 -4.67
C HIS A 24 -3.43 -1.45 -5.64
N ALA A 25 -2.17 -1.87 -5.72
CA ALA A 25 -1.21 -1.34 -6.68
C ALA A 25 -1.64 -1.61 -8.13
N LEU A 26 -2.16 -2.80 -8.42
CA LEU A 26 -2.68 -3.16 -9.75
C LEU A 26 -3.94 -2.37 -10.12
N SER A 27 -4.78 -2.02 -9.15
CA SER A 27 -5.95 -1.16 -9.40
C SER A 27 -5.56 0.29 -9.70
N ALA A 28 -4.44 0.74 -9.15
CA ALA A 28 -3.90 2.08 -9.42
C ALA A 28 -3.22 2.16 -10.80
N CYS A 29 -2.59 1.08 -11.21
CA CYS A 29 -1.92 0.97 -12.50
C CYS A 29 -2.66 -0.06 -13.35
N PRO A 30 -3.31 0.33 -14.47
CA PRO A 30 -3.96 -0.60 -15.38
C PRO A 30 -2.94 -1.39 -16.21
N VAL A 31 -2.03 -2.04 -15.52
CA VAL A 31 -1.11 -3.01 -16.13
C VAL A 31 -1.87 -4.32 -16.17
N GLY A 32 -2.41 -4.66 -17.33
CA GLY A 32 -3.13 -5.92 -17.52
C GLY A 32 -2.32 -7.10 -16.97
N GLU A 33 -2.99 -8.00 -16.27
CA GLU A 33 -2.39 -9.27 -15.84
C GLU A 33 -1.85 -10.01 -17.08
N ARG A 34 -0.58 -9.84 -17.35
CA ARG A 34 0.09 -10.67 -18.33
C ARG A 34 0.38 -12.00 -17.67
N LYS A 35 -0.14 -13.09 -18.21
CA LYS A 35 0.03 -14.47 -17.72
C LYS A 35 1.49 -14.91 -17.52
N ASN A 36 2.45 -14.15 -18.04
CA ASN A 36 3.89 -14.36 -17.88
C ASN A 36 4.54 -13.10 -17.33
N ASP A 37 4.16 -12.70 -16.14
CA ASP A 37 4.73 -11.55 -15.48
C ASP A 37 6.09 -11.90 -14.86
N HIS A 38 7.17 -11.61 -15.57
CA HIS A 38 8.55 -11.80 -15.10
C HIS A 38 9.04 -10.67 -14.19
N ARG A 39 8.14 -9.77 -13.77
CA ARG A 39 8.49 -8.68 -12.84
C ARG A 39 8.98 -9.25 -11.53
N LEU A 40 9.93 -8.57 -10.93
CA LEU A 40 10.41 -8.90 -9.61
C LEU A 40 9.28 -8.77 -8.59
N LYS A 41 9.18 -9.75 -7.72
CA LYS A 41 8.18 -9.83 -6.65
C LYS A 41 8.90 -10.00 -5.33
N ALA A 42 8.34 -9.44 -4.26
CA ALA A 42 8.84 -9.59 -2.92
C ALA A 42 7.78 -10.20 -2.01
N SER A 43 8.20 -11.00 -1.05
CA SER A 43 7.32 -11.62 -0.05
C SER A 43 6.89 -10.68 1.07
N SER A 44 7.56 -9.54 1.23
CA SER A 44 7.26 -8.55 2.25
C SER A 44 7.54 -7.13 1.78
N LEU A 45 6.87 -6.16 2.41
CA LEU A 45 7.07 -4.75 2.10
C LEU A 45 8.49 -4.27 2.41
N PRO A 46 9.13 -4.61 3.55
CA PRO A 46 10.52 -4.25 3.79
C PRO A 46 11.48 -4.75 2.70
N THR A 47 11.33 -6.00 2.26
CA THR A 47 12.14 -6.56 1.18
C THR A 47 11.94 -5.79 -0.12
N LEU A 48 10.68 -5.41 -0.43
CA LEU A 48 10.38 -4.63 -1.62
C LEU A 48 11.06 -3.25 -1.58
N ILE A 49 11.10 -2.60 -0.42
CA ILE A 49 11.79 -1.31 -0.21
C ILE A 49 13.30 -1.45 -0.44
N GLU A 50 13.93 -2.51 0.07
CA GLU A 50 15.35 -2.78 -0.15
C GLU A 50 15.67 -3.01 -1.64
N MET A 51 14.77 -3.65 -2.37
CA MET A 51 14.92 -3.82 -3.82
C MET A 51 14.83 -2.49 -4.56
N VAL A 52 13.95 -1.58 -4.12
CA VAL A 52 13.87 -0.21 -4.65
C VAL A 52 15.15 0.56 -4.37
N SER A 53 15.69 0.47 -3.16
CA SER A 53 16.95 1.15 -2.81
C SER A 53 18.14 0.63 -3.61
N SER A 54 18.07 -0.60 -4.09
CA SER A 54 19.08 -1.20 -4.98
C SER A 54 18.86 -0.86 -6.48
N ASP A 55 18.01 0.12 -6.79
CA ASP A 55 17.67 0.57 -8.15
C ASP A 55 17.11 -0.53 -9.07
N LEU A 56 16.47 -1.54 -8.51
CA LEU A 56 15.83 -2.60 -9.30
C LEU A 56 14.53 -2.15 -9.96
N GLY A 57 13.92 -1.08 -9.46
CA GLY A 57 12.70 -0.51 -10.00
C GLY A 57 12.02 0.44 -9.02
N PHE A 58 10.71 0.56 -9.12
CA PHE A 58 9.90 1.36 -8.22
C PHE A 58 8.67 0.56 -7.73
N THR A 59 8.03 1.04 -6.69
CA THR A 59 6.79 0.45 -6.17
C THR A 59 5.81 1.51 -5.72
N LEU A 60 4.58 1.11 -5.46
CA LEU A 60 3.51 1.94 -4.91
C LEU A 60 3.32 1.61 -3.42
N LEU A 61 3.28 2.65 -2.60
CA LEU A 61 3.08 2.53 -1.17
C LEU A 61 1.80 3.24 -0.75
N PRO A 62 1.01 2.66 0.17
CA PRO A 62 -0.08 3.39 0.79
C PRO A 62 0.48 4.47 1.72
N GLU A 63 -0.17 5.62 1.76
CA GLU A 63 0.26 6.75 2.60
C GLU A 63 0.39 6.38 4.08
N ILE A 64 -0.44 5.48 4.57
CA ILE A 64 -0.38 4.98 5.95
C ILE A 64 0.97 4.31 6.27
N ALA A 65 1.61 3.69 5.28
CA ALA A 65 2.92 3.07 5.48
C ALA A 65 4.04 4.11 5.63
N LEU A 66 3.86 5.31 5.08
CA LEU A 66 4.82 6.42 5.20
C LEU A 66 4.74 7.09 6.57
N LYS A 67 3.54 7.19 7.15
CA LYS A 67 3.30 7.87 8.43
C LYS A 67 3.65 7.03 9.64
N ASN A 68 3.63 5.71 9.50
CA ASN A 68 4.05 4.80 10.54
C ASN A 68 5.54 4.51 10.36
N SER A 69 6.37 4.88 11.33
CA SER A 69 7.83 4.68 11.35
C SER A 69 8.30 3.21 11.20
N MET A 70 7.43 2.34 10.69
CA MET A 70 7.69 0.92 10.47
C MET A 70 8.58 0.67 9.25
N ILE A 71 8.71 1.66 8.36
CA ILE A 71 9.56 1.58 7.19
C ILE A 71 10.66 2.62 7.31
N HIS A 72 11.88 2.16 7.37
CA HIS A 72 13.05 3.03 7.29
C HIS A 72 13.40 3.23 5.81
N PHE A 73 13.21 4.45 5.33
CA PHE A 73 13.70 4.86 4.04
C PHE A 73 15.14 5.36 4.20
N ASN A 74 16.04 4.85 3.39
CA ASN A 74 17.37 5.42 3.28
C ASN A 74 17.34 6.66 2.35
N GLU A 75 18.41 7.43 2.34
CA GLU A 75 18.51 8.68 1.56
C GLU A 75 18.48 8.45 0.03
N GLU A 76 18.62 7.20 -0.40
CA GLU A 76 18.63 6.83 -1.82
C GLU A 76 17.21 6.67 -2.40
N ILE A 77 16.18 6.61 -1.54
CA ILE A 77 14.79 6.43 -1.96
C ILE A 77 14.07 7.77 -2.04
N ALA A 78 13.60 8.11 -3.24
CA ALA A 78 12.71 9.24 -3.44
C ALA A 78 11.24 8.81 -3.33
N VAL A 79 10.48 9.48 -2.48
CA VAL A 79 9.04 9.29 -2.33
C VAL A 79 8.30 10.46 -2.96
N LYS A 80 7.34 10.15 -3.85
CA LYS A 80 6.53 11.17 -4.54
C LYS A 80 5.05 10.81 -4.41
N SER A 81 4.23 11.82 -4.18
CA SER A 81 2.77 11.67 -4.19
C SER A 81 2.26 11.51 -5.62
N ILE A 82 1.21 10.71 -5.78
CA ILE A 82 0.51 10.52 -7.05
C ILE A 82 -0.80 11.29 -6.97
N GLU A 83 -1.05 12.15 -7.96
CA GLU A 83 -2.33 12.85 -8.08
C GLU A 83 -3.44 11.87 -8.45
N ALA A 84 -4.63 12.08 -7.86
CA ALA A 84 -5.80 11.21 -8.09
C ALA A 84 -5.56 9.72 -7.80
N ALA A 85 -4.67 9.41 -6.86
CA ALA A 85 -4.43 8.03 -6.45
C ALA A 85 -5.70 7.37 -5.90
N PRO A 86 -5.95 6.09 -6.20
CA PRO A 86 -7.08 5.38 -5.63
C PRO A 86 -6.91 5.24 -4.12
N SER A 87 -8.01 5.34 -3.39
CA SER A 87 -8.06 5.13 -1.95
C SER A 87 -8.78 3.82 -1.61
N ARG A 88 -8.57 3.33 -0.41
CA ARG A 88 -9.32 2.21 0.14
C ARG A 88 -9.84 2.55 1.53
N THR A 89 -10.99 1.98 1.86
CA THR A 89 -11.60 2.14 3.18
C THR A 89 -11.08 1.04 4.12
N LEU A 90 -10.64 1.44 5.29
CA LEU A 90 -10.41 0.52 6.40
C LEU A 90 -11.71 0.43 7.21
N ALA A 91 -12.11 -0.78 7.58
CA ALA A 91 -13.34 -1.01 8.32
C ALA A 91 -13.13 -2.01 9.45
N LEU A 92 -13.74 -1.75 10.58
CA LEU A 92 -13.89 -2.72 11.65
C LEU A 92 -15.12 -3.59 11.35
N VAL A 93 -14.92 -4.89 11.24
CA VAL A 93 -16.00 -5.85 10.95
C VAL A 93 -16.23 -6.72 12.17
N THR A 94 -17.48 -6.80 12.61
CA THR A 94 -17.90 -7.63 13.74
C THR A 94 -19.06 -8.53 13.34
N ARG A 95 -19.29 -9.59 14.11
CA ARG A 95 -20.50 -10.39 13.96
C ARG A 95 -21.70 -9.56 14.39
N LYS A 96 -22.79 -9.56 13.60
CA LYS A 96 -24.01 -8.80 13.88
C LYS A 96 -24.64 -9.11 15.25
N SER A 97 -24.49 -10.35 15.73
CA SER A 97 -25.03 -10.82 17.02
C SER A 97 -23.98 -10.86 18.13
N THR A 98 -22.91 -10.08 18.03
CA THR A 98 -21.88 -10.09 19.07
C THR A 98 -22.41 -9.54 20.40
N PRO A 99 -22.14 -10.19 21.54
CA PRO A 99 -22.48 -9.64 22.87
C PRO A 99 -21.54 -8.50 23.30
N LEU A 100 -20.44 -8.27 22.56
CA LEU A 100 -19.37 -7.30 22.87
C LEU A 100 -19.50 -6.03 22.05
N GLN A 101 -20.70 -5.62 21.67
CA GLN A 101 -20.90 -4.46 20.80
C GLN A 101 -20.33 -3.17 21.42
N SER A 102 -20.53 -2.98 22.72
CA SER A 102 -20.04 -1.79 23.43
C SER A 102 -18.51 -1.69 23.42
N GLU A 103 -17.83 -2.83 23.56
CA GLU A 103 -16.37 -2.89 23.51
C GLU A 103 -15.85 -2.58 22.09
N PHE A 104 -16.51 -3.11 21.07
CA PHE A 104 -16.16 -2.80 19.69
C PHE A 104 -16.43 -1.34 19.31
N ASP A 105 -17.46 -0.71 19.87
CA ASP A 105 -17.71 0.70 19.69
C ASP A 105 -16.60 1.57 20.29
N VAL A 106 -16.06 1.19 21.45
CA VAL A 106 -14.91 1.86 22.05
C VAL A 106 -13.66 1.70 21.18
N ILE A 107 -13.40 0.48 20.69
CA ILE A 107 -12.27 0.20 19.79
C ILE A 107 -12.40 1.04 18.52
N LEU A 108 -13.58 1.13 17.93
CA LEU A 108 -13.82 1.94 16.75
C LEU A 108 -13.52 3.42 16.99
N GLN A 109 -13.97 3.96 18.12
CA GLN A 109 -13.67 5.36 18.50
C GLN A 109 -12.16 5.60 18.63
N ILE A 110 -11.42 4.67 19.23
CA ILE A 110 -9.96 4.77 19.35
C ILE A 110 -9.30 4.75 17.99
N LEU A 111 -9.71 3.80 17.12
CA LEU A 111 -9.18 3.71 15.76
C LEU A 111 -9.46 4.97 14.94
N GLN A 112 -10.66 5.52 15.04
CA GLN A 112 -11.02 6.77 14.35
C GLN A 112 -10.16 7.95 14.81
N LYS A 113 -9.86 8.06 16.11
CA LYS A 113 -8.96 9.09 16.63
C LYS A 113 -7.53 8.93 16.11
N ILE A 114 -7.03 7.71 16.04
CA ILE A 114 -5.69 7.42 15.54
C ILE A 114 -5.62 7.74 14.03
N THR A 115 -6.64 7.38 13.27
CA THR A 115 -6.67 7.56 11.82
C THR A 115 -7.04 8.97 11.37
N ALA A 116 -7.63 9.81 12.23
CA ALA A 116 -7.94 11.20 11.90
C ALA A 116 -6.71 12.03 11.49
N HIS A 117 -5.50 11.61 11.87
CA HIS A 117 -4.24 12.22 11.45
C HIS A 117 -3.72 11.70 10.11
N LEU A 118 -4.43 10.73 9.50
CA LEU A 118 -4.05 10.11 8.23
C LEU A 118 -4.82 10.69 7.03
N GLU A 119 -5.80 11.54 7.31
CA GLU A 119 -6.59 12.26 6.29
C GLU A 119 -5.94 13.56 5.85
#